data_b91c08de206e5d9b7f88d4c0ad2902e1
#
_entry.id   b91c08de206e5d9b7f88d4c0ad2902e1
#
_cell.length_a   1.000
_cell.length_b   1.000
_cell.length_c   1.000
_cell.angle_alpha   90.00
_cell.angle_beta   90.00
_cell.angle_gamma   90.00
#
_symmetry.space_group_name_H-M   'P 1'
#
loop_
_entity.id
_entity.type
_entity.pdbx_description
1 polymer ?
#
loop_
_entity_poly.entity_id
_entity_poly.type
_entity_poly.pdbx_seq_one_letter_code
_entity_poly.pdbx_strand_id
1 'polypeptide(L)'
;WEAKIKALANETVNQNVTNLSGVPSWMLVLIKHILEMTGKTSIEEVWPNLEVFFHGGVAFTPYREQYRQVIKTDKMHYMETYNASEGFFGIQNDFSDLSMLLMIDYGVFYEFIPLEDIEKENPRVYCLEEVELNKNYAMVISTSSGLWRYIIGDTVKFTNNKPFKFVITGRTKHFINAFG
;
A
#
# COMPACT_ATOMS: atom_id res chain seq x y z
N TRP A 1 13.81 2.37 -18.30
CA TRP A 1 13.78 2.29 -16.84
C TRP A 1 15.03 2.98 -16.24
N GLU A 2 16.22 2.55 -16.56
CA GLU A 2 17.47 3.12 -16.02
C GLU A 2 17.60 4.64 -16.20
N ALA A 3 17.29 5.17 -17.40
CA ALA A 3 17.31 6.60 -17.67
C ALA A 3 16.36 7.38 -16.74
N LYS A 4 15.20 6.81 -16.39
CA LYS A 4 14.23 7.42 -15.47
C LYS A 4 14.77 7.46 -14.03
N ILE A 5 15.35 6.36 -13.55
CA ILE A 5 15.98 6.30 -12.21
C ILE A 5 17.11 7.32 -12.11
N LYS A 6 17.96 7.39 -13.14
CA LYS A 6 19.08 8.33 -13.20
C LYS A 6 18.61 9.81 -13.20
N ALA A 7 17.55 10.11 -13.96
CA ALA A 7 16.97 11.46 -13.96
C ALA A 7 16.40 11.83 -12.58
N LEU A 8 15.61 10.94 -11.97
CA LEU A 8 15.05 11.15 -10.61
C LEU A 8 16.15 11.34 -9.57
N ALA A 9 17.21 10.52 -9.60
CA ALA A 9 18.33 10.64 -8.67
C ALA A 9 19.03 12.00 -8.81
N ASN A 10 19.35 12.42 -10.03
CA ASN A 10 19.99 13.70 -10.27
C ASN A 10 19.15 14.90 -9.83
N GLU A 11 17.84 14.85 -10.02
CA GLU A 11 16.93 15.94 -9.63
C GLU A 11 16.74 16.01 -8.12
N THR A 12 16.72 14.86 -7.42
CA THR A 12 16.34 14.81 -6.01
C THR A 12 17.51 14.83 -5.04
N VAL A 13 18.72 14.46 -5.46
CA VAL A 13 19.90 14.35 -4.61
C VAL A 13 20.23 15.60 -3.79
N ASN A 14 19.98 16.79 -4.35
CA ASN A 14 20.23 18.08 -3.70
C ASN A 14 18.94 18.74 -3.14
N GLN A 15 17.82 18.01 -3.12
CA GLN A 15 16.55 18.52 -2.60
C GLN A 15 16.37 18.18 -1.12
N ASN A 16 15.58 19.00 -0.44
CA ASN A 16 15.14 18.68 0.93
C ASN A 16 13.96 17.68 0.88
N VAL A 17 14.28 16.41 0.71
CA VAL A 17 13.28 15.34 0.67
C VAL A 17 12.88 14.98 2.11
N THR A 18 11.59 15.10 2.41
CA THR A 18 11.02 14.81 3.74
C THR A 18 10.17 13.56 3.74
N ASN A 19 9.63 13.16 2.59
CA ASN A 19 8.82 11.95 2.45
C ASN A 19 9.05 11.29 1.10
N LEU A 20 8.77 10.00 1.07
CA LEU A 20 8.76 9.16 -0.13
C LEU A 20 7.36 8.57 -0.32
N SER A 21 6.98 8.34 -1.57
CA SER A 21 5.76 7.60 -1.88
C SER A 21 5.99 6.68 -3.08
N GLY A 22 5.61 5.42 -2.97
CA GLY A 22 5.74 4.48 -4.08
C GLY A 22 5.81 3.01 -3.69
N VAL A 23 6.08 2.20 -4.72
CA VAL A 23 6.23 0.75 -4.56
C VAL A 23 7.59 0.44 -3.93
N PRO A 24 7.66 -0.39 -2.86
CA PRO A 24 8.89 -0.67 -2.14
C PRO A 24 10.06 -1.14 -3.01
N SER A 25 9.83 -2.05 -3.95
CA SER A 25 10.89 -2.56 -4.83
C SER A 25 11.52 -1.45 -5.68
N TRP A 26 10.71 -0.56 -6.22
CA TRP A 26 11.19 0.52 -7.12
C TRP A 26 11.87 1.64 -6.36
N MET A 27 11.33 1.99 -5.19
CA MET A 27 11.93 3.00 -4.32
C MET A 27 13.31 2.55 -3.82
N LEU A 28 13.45 1.26 -3.49
CA LEU A 28 14.72 0.69 -3.06
C LEU A 28 15.80 0.79 -4.15
N VAL A 29 15.44 0.57 -5.43
CA VAL A 29 16.36 0.76 -6.57
C VAL A 29 16.80 2.21 -6.68
N LEU A 30 15.89 3.18 -6.54
CA LEU A 30 16.23 4.60 -6.56
C LEU A 30 17.19 4.97 -5.42
N ILE A 31 16.87 4.56 -4.19
CA ILE A 31 17.71 4.83 -3.01
C ILE A 31 19.11 4.24 -3.21
N LYS A 32 19.24 2.97 -3.62
CA LYS A 32 20.54 2.34 -3.87
C LYS A 32 21.34 3.09 -4.93
N HIS A 33 20.70 3.51 -6.02
CA HIS A 33 21.35 4.29 -7.07
C HIS A 33 21.87 5.65 -6.57
N ILE A 34 21.10 6.34 -5.71
CA ILE A 34 21.54 7.60 -5.09
C ILE A 34 22.76 7.38 -4.19
N LEU A 35 22.75 6.32 -3.39
CA LEU A 35 23.88 5.98 -2.51
C LEU A 35 25.14 5.65 -3.31
N GLU A 36 25.02 4.88 -4.39
CA GLU A 36 26.14 4.61 -5.33
C GLU A 36 26.68 5.89 -5.95
N MET A 37 25.80 6.78 -6.44
CA MET A 37 26.16 8.03 -7.08
C MET A 37 26.86 9.01 -6.12
N THR A 38 26.45 9.03 -4.86
CA THR A 38 26.96 9.97 -3.84
C THR A 38 28.12 9.40 -3.02
N GLY A 39 28.37 8.10 -3.09
CA GLY A 39 29.34 7.40 -2.23
C GLY A 39 28.94 7.35 -0.76
N LYS A 40 27.64 7.59 -0.44
CA LYS A 40 27.11 7.55 0.92
C LYS A 40 26.70 6.14 1.31
N THR A 41 26.61 5.89 2.63
CA THR A 41 26.30 4.56 3.18
C THR A 41 24.85 4.44 3.66
N SER A 42 24.15 5.58 3.81
CA SER A 42 22.76 5.62 4.21
C SER A 42 22.07 6.85 3.61
N ILE A 43 20.76 6.75 3.39
CA ILE A 43 20.02 7.78 2.68
C ILE A 43 19.83 9.05 3.52
N GLU A 44 19.82 8.97 4.83
CA GLU A 44 19.77 10.13 5.71
C GLU A 44 21.02 11.03 5.62
N GLU A 45 22.14 10.53 5.08
CA GLU A 45 23.30 11.36 4.75
C GLU A 45 23.07 12.23 3.51
N VAL A 46 22.09 11.86 2.69
CA VAL A 46 21.68 12.61 1.48
C VAL A 46 20.44 13.46 1.78
N TRP A 47 19.44 12.84 2.45
CA TRP A 47 18.17 13.47 2.81
C TRP A 47 17.98 13.47 4.34
N PRO A 48 18.63 14.39 5.06
CA PRO A 48 18.64 14.38 6.53
C PRO A 48 17.28 14.65 7.19
N ASN A 49 16.32 15.18 6.43
CA ASN A 49 14.97 15.47 6.90
C ASN A 49 13.93 14.43 6.41
N LEU A 50 14.38 13.28 5.89
CA LEU A 50 13.49 12.21 5.48
C LEU A 50 12.86 11.55 6.72
N GLU A 51 11.53 11.56 6.81
CA GLU A 51 10.77 11.11 7.98
C GLU A 51 9.80 9.97 7.69
N VAL A 52 9.22 9.91 6.47
CA VAL A 52 8.16 8.95 6.17
C VAL A 52 8.25 8.38 4.76
N PHE A 53 7.95 7.10 4.64
CA PHE A 53 7.73 6.42 3.38
C PHE A 53 6.30 5.85 3.33
N PHE A 54 5.47 6.45 2.48
CA PHE A 54 4.16 5.92 2.11
C PHE A 54 4.34 4.85 1.04
N HIS A 55 4.07 3.61 1.38
CA HIS A 55 4.27 2.48 0.49
C HIS A 55 2.98 1.71 0.23
N GLY A 56 2.91 1.07 -0.94
CA GLY A 56 1.76 0.26 -1.33
C GLY A 56 2.03 -0.54 -2.60
N GLY A 57 1.00 -1.21 -3.10
CA GLY A 57 1.06 -2.02 -4.31
C GLY A 57 1.64 -3.42 -4.13
N VAL A 58 2.54 -3.62 -3.14
CA VAL A 58 3.09 -4.93 -2.74
C VAL A 58 3.30 -4.95 -1.23
N ALA A 59 3.31 -6.14 -0.64
CA ALA A 59 3.61 -6.31 0.79
C ALA A 59 5.01 -5.77 1.12
N PHE A 60 5.13 -4.98 2.18
CA PHE A 60 6.41 -4.36 2.60
C PHE A 60 7.34 -5.34 3.30
N THR A 61 6.80 -6.33 3.98
CA THR A 61 7.55 -7.27 4.83
C THR A 61 8.80 -7.86 4.16
N PRO A 62 8.78 -8.32 2.89
CA PRO A 62 9.97 -8.87 2.23
C PRO A 62 11.10 -7.86 2.02
N TYR A 63 10.76 -6.57 2.01
CA TYR A 63 11.73 -5.50 1.74
C TYR A 63 12.29 -4.86 3.02
N ARG A 64 11.67 -5.09 4.17
CA ARG A 64 11.99 -4.43 5.45
C ARG A 64 13.49 -4.51 5.79
N GLU A 65 14.10 -5.68 5.65
CA GLU A 65 15.51 -5.85 5.96
C GLU A 65 16.43 -5.08 4.99
N GLN A 66 16.08 -5.05 3.70
CA GLN A 66 16.84 -4.28 2.72
C GLN A 66 16.75 -2.76 2.97
N TYR A 67 15.58 -2.28 3.43
CA TYR A 67 15.44 -0.88 3.82
C TYR A 67 16.28 -0.54 5.04
N ARG A 68 16.40 -1.42 6.04
CA ARG A 68 17.30 -1.24 7.20
C ARG A 68 18.77 -1.11 6.82
N GLN A 69 19.19 -1.67 5.70
CA GLN A 69 20.57 -1.56 5.22
C GLN A 69 20.86 -0.17 4.62
N VAL A 70 19.87 0.49 4.08
CA VAL A 70 20.02 1.79 3.38
C VAL A 70 19.44 2.97 4.15
N ILE A 71 18.62 2.71 5.18
CA ILE A 71 18.06 3.70 6.12
C ILE A 71 18.41 3.22 7.53
N LYS A 72 19.32 3.94 8.21
CA LYS A 72 19.86 3.53 9.50
C LYS A 72 19.29 4.32 10.67
N THR A 73 18.46 5.33 10.40
CA THR A 73 17.82 6.15 11.42
C THR A 73 16.56 5.49 11.98
N ASP A 74 16.34 5.61 13.30
CA ASP A 74 15.10 5.17 13.95
C ASP A 74 13.93 6.15 13.77
N LYS A 75 14.18 7.30 13.13
CA LYS A 75 13.16 8.35 12.89
C LYS A 75 12.26 8.03 11.70
N MET A 76 12.63 7.04 10.87
CA MET A 76 11.90 6.72 9.66
C MET A 76 10.62 5.95 9.96
N HIS A 77 9.50 6.50 9.51
CA HIS A 77 8.19 5.87 9.60
C HIS A 77 7.80 5.24 8.25
N TYR A 78 7.19 4.06 8.31
CA TYR A 78 6.68 3.33 7.15
C TYR A 78 5.17 3.24 7.27
N MET A 79 4.46 3.80 6.29
CA MET A 79 3.00 3.91 6.30
C MET A 79 2.42 3.22 5.09
N GLU A 80 1.58 2.22 5.31
CA GLU A 80 0.95 1.50 4.21
C GLU A 80 -0.20 2.29 3.60
N THR A 81 -0.29 2.24 2.27
CA THR A 81 -1.42 2.78 1.50
C THR A 81 -1.99 1.70 0.60
N TYR A 82 -3.30 1.69 0.44
CA TYR A 82 -3.98 0.82 -0.49
C TYR A 82 -4.62 1.63 -1.62
N ASN A 83 -3.94 1.66 -2.73
CA ASN A 83 -4.38 2.28 -3.97
C ASN A 83 -4.27 1.28 -5.13
N ALA A 84 -5.20 1.40 -6.06
CA ALA A 84 -5.23 0.65 -7.31
C ALA A 84 -5.67 1.58 -8.45
N SER A 85 -5.71 1.07 -9.68
CA SER A 85 -6.22 1.85 -10.82
C SER A 85 -7.69 2.26 -10.64
N GLU A 86 -8.42 1.48 -9.86
CA GLU A 86 -9.85 1.66 -9.57
C GLU A 86 -10.13 2.71 -8.48
N GLY A 87 -9.14 3.04 -7.64
CA GLY A 87 -9.33 4.05 -6.58
C GLY A 87 -8.30 4.00 -5.47
N PHE A 88 -8.48 4.89 -4.50
CA PHE A 88 -7.71 4.94 -3.27
C PHE A 88 -8.59 4.48 -2.10
N PHE A 89 -8.25 3.37 -1.45
CA PHE A 89 -9.15 2.66 -0.54
C PHE A 89 -8.74 2.73 0.92
N GLY A 90 -7.46 2.87 1.21
CA GLY A 90 -7.00 2.85 2.58
C GLY A 90 -5.64 3.50 2.80
N ILE A 91 -5.45 4.01 4.00
CA ILE A 91 -4.19 4.57 4.47
C ILE A 91 -3.97 4.19 5.94
N GLN A 92 -2.78 3.73 6.26
CA GLN A 92 -2.35 3.62 7.65
C GLN A 92 -2.30 5.02 8.26
N ASN A 93 -2.94 5.22 9.39
CA ASN A 93 -3.08 6.52 10.06
C ASN A 93 -2.51 6.54 11.48
N ASP A 94 -1.87 5.46 11.90
CA ASP A 94 -1.26 5.30 13.22
C ASP A 94 0.05 4.51 13.07
N PHE A 95 1.13 5.00 13.66
CA PHE A 95 2.45 4.35 13.57
C PHE A 95 2.51 3.03 14.37
N SER A 96 1.66 2.88 15.35
CA SER A 96 1.58 1.68 16.20
C SER A 96 0.61 0.62 15.70
N ASP A 97 -0.26 0.97 14.74
CA ASP A 97 -1.30 0.09 14.18
C ASP A 97 -1.07 -0.10 12.67
N LEU A 98 -0.78 -1.33 12.27
CA LEU A 98 -0.53 -1.67 10.88
C LEU A 98 -1.81 -1.73 10.02
N SER A 99 -2.98 -1.58 10.62
CA SER A 99 -4.22 -1.54 9.86
C SER A 99 -4.44 -0.17 9.20
N MET A 100 -5.09 -0.20 8.04
CA MET A 100 -5.39 1.00 7.27
C MET A 100 -6.81 1.48 7.57
N LEU A 101 -6.98 2.79 7.68
CA LEU A 101 -8.28 3.45 7.71
C LEU A 101 -8.95 3.29 6.34
N LEU A 102 -10.20 2.82 6.32
CA LEU A 102 -10.99 2.75 5.08
C LEU A 102 -11.45 4.15 4.66
N MET A 103 -11.21 4.49 3.40
CA MET A 103 -11.57 5.80 2.82
C MET A 103 -13.02 5.78 2.34
N ILE A 104 -13.96 6.09 3.23
CA ILE A 104 -15.41 5.98 2.96
C ILE A 104 -16.02 7.20 2.27
N ASP A 105 -15.30 8.32 2.22
CA ASP A 105 -15.74 9.61 1.68
C ASP A 105 -15.14 9.96 0.31
N TYR A 106 -14.49 9.01 -0.35
CA TYR A 106 -13.83 9.19 -1.66
C TYR A 106 -14.72 8.82 -2.85
N GLY A 107 -16.04 8.76 -2.64
CA GLY A 107 -17.00 8.46 -3.72
C GLY A 107 -17.01 7.00 -4.17
N VAL A 108 -16.56 6.11 -3.29
CA VAL A 108 -16.61 4.66 -3.48
C VAL A 108 -17.66 4.07 -2.56
N PHE A 109 -18.60 3.32 -3.13
CA PHE A 109 -19.51 2.48 -2.36
C PHE A 109 -18.91 1.08 -2.22
N TYR A 110 -18.81 0.60 -0.98
CA TYR A 110 -18.17 -0.67 -0.65
C TYR A 110 -19.19 -1.73 -0.31
N GLU A 111 -18.99 -2.92 -0.86
CA GLU A 111 -19.68 -4.16 -0.51
C GLU A 111 -18.62 -5.25 -0.24
N PHE A 112 -19.00 -6.26 0.54
CA PHE A 112 -18.06 -7.29 1.01
C PHE A 112 -18.67 -8.67 0.86
N ILE A 113 -18.00 -9.58 0.14
CA ILE A 113 -18.40 -10.97 0.01
C ILE A 113 -17.50 -11.80 0.94
N PRO A 114 -18.04 -12.56 1.92
CA PRO A 114 -17.25 -13.52 2.69
C PRO A 114 -16.42 -14.40 1.77
N LEU A 115 -15.15 -14.61 2.07
CA LEU A 115 -14.25 -15.34 1.17
C LEU A 115 -14.71 -16.78 0.94
N GLU A 116 -15.34 -17.40 1.95
CA GLU A 116 -15.96 -18.73 1.85
C GLU A 116 -17.15 -18.79 0.87
N ASP A 117 -17.70 -17.65 0.52
CA ASP A 117 -18.90 -17.56 -0.34
C ASP A 117 -18.57 -17.08 -1.77
N ILE A 118 -17.32 -16.72 -2.05
CA ILE A 118 -16.93 -16.04 -3.32
C ILE A 118 -17.26 -16.87 -4.58
N GLU A 119 -17.27 -18.19 -4.48
CA GLU A 119 -17.56 -19.09 -5.61
C GLU A 119 -19.04 -19.50 -5.70
N LYS A 120 -19.89 -19.08 -4.75
CA LYS A 120 -21.33 -19.36 -4.80
C LYS A 120 -21.98 -18.56 -5.95
N GLU A 121 -22.97 -19.16 -6.59
CA GLU A 121 -23.74 -18.49 -7.66
C GLU A 121 -24.42 -17.20 -7.17
N ASN A 122 -24.94 -17.21 -5.94
CA ASN A 122 -25.57 -16.07 -5.27
C ASN A 122 -24.95 -15.88 -3.87
N PRO A 123 -23.75 -15.30 -3.76
CA PRO A 123 -23.12 -15.11 -2.49
C PRO A 123 -23.88 -14.04 -1.67
N ARG A 124 -23.91 -14.21 -0.35
CA ARG A 124 -24.36 -13.12 0.52
C ARG A 124 -23.35 -11.95 0.41
N VAL A 125 -23.88 -10.76 0.26
CA VAL A 125 -23.11 -9.53 0.19
C VAL A 125 -23.42 -8.66 1.41
N TYR A 126 -22.39 -8.16 2.06
CA TYR A 126 -22.46 -7.34 3.26
C TYR A 126 -22.23 -5.89 2.90
N CYS A 127 -23.04 -4.99 3.43
CA CYS A 127 -22.69 -3.58 3.50
C CYS A 127 -21.66 -3.33 4.61
N LEU A 128 -21.09 -2.14 4.64
CA LEU A 128 -20.00 -1.82 5.58
C LEU A 128 -20.42 -1.98 7.04
N GLU A 129 -21.67 -1.66 7.38
CA GLU A 129 -22.21 -1.77 8.74
C GLU A 129 -22.41 -3.21 9.21
N GLU A 130 -22.45 -4.17 8.28
CA GLU A 130 -22.68 -5.58 8.55
C GLU A 130 -21.38 -6.40 8.69
N VAL A 131 -20.21 -5.81 8.38
CA VAL A 131 -18.95 -6.56 8.40
C VAL A 131 -18.60 -7.03 9.82
N GLU A 132 -18.13 -8.26 9.90
CA GLU A 132 -17.65 -8.88 11.13
C GLU A 132 -16.14 -8.70 11.26
N LEU A 133 -15.68 -8.38 12.47
CA LEU A 133 -14.24 -8.26 12.73
C LEU A 133 -13.55 -9.63 12.58
N ASN A 134 -12.33 -9.59 12.07
CA ASN A 134 -11.46 -10.75 11.88
C ASN A 134 -11.95 -11.78 10.84
N LYS A 135 -13.00 -11.48 10.08
CA LYS A 135 -13.48 -12.30 8.95
C LYS A 135 -12.87 -11.80 7.64
N ASN A 136 -12.53 -12.72 6.75
CA ASN A 136 -11.98 -12.38 5.43
C ASN A 136 -13.11 -12.13 4.42
N TYR A 137 -12.96 -11.05 3.67
CA TYR A 137 -13.90 -10.63 2.63
C TYR A 137 -13.18 -10.36 1.32
N ALA A 138 -13.82 -10.66 0.21
CA ALA A 138 -13.51 -10.07 -1.09
C ALA A 138 -14.14 -8.68 -1.14
N MET A 139 -13.36 -7.67 -1.51
CA MET A 139 -13.85 -6.30 -1.64
C MET A 139 -14.53 -6.11 -2.99
N VAL A 140 -15.74 -5.56 -2.97
CA VAL A 140 -16.53 -5.18 -4.14
C VAL A 140 -16.78 -3.67 -4.07
N ILE A 141 -16.61 -3.00 -5.20
CA ILE A 141 -16.75 -1.53 -5.27
C ILE A 141 -17.72 -1.10 -6.34
N SER A 142 -18.42 0.00 -6.07
CA SER A 142 -19.13 0.77 -7.09
C SER A 142 -18.63 2.22 -7.02
N THR A 143 -18.32 2.81 -8.18
CA THR A 143 -17.74 4.15 -8.27
C THR A 143 -18.51 5.05 -9.21
N SER A 144 -18.43 6.36 -8.99
CA SER A 144 -18.99 7.36 -9.91
C SER A 144 -18.34 7.35 -11.29
N SER A 145 -17.17 6.72 -11.43
CA SER A 145 -16.45 6.55 -12.71
C SER A 145 -17.00 5.41 -13.58
N GLY A 146 -18.03 4.71 -13.14
CA GLY A 146 -18.75 3.71 -13.92
C GLY A 146 -18.42 2.25 -13.59
N LEU A 147 -17.69 1.97 -12.53
CA LEU A 147 -17.59 0.61 -12.00
C LEU A 147 -18.83 0.28 -11.18
N TRP A 148 -19.47 -0.83 -11.50
CA TRP A 148 -20.68 -1.30 -10.82
C TRP A 148 -20.42 -2.70 -10.25
N ARG A 149 -20.44 -2.81 -8.90
CA ARG A 149 -20.24 -4.06 -8.17
C ARG A 149 -19.03 -4.86 -8.68
N TYR A 150 -17.93 -4.12 -8.89
CA TYR A 150 -16.69 -4.66 -9.41
C TYR A 150 -15.90 -5.34 -8.30
N ILE A 151 -15.58 -6.62 -8.48
CA ILE A 151 -14.72 -7.38 -7.56
C ILE A 151 -13.27 -7.01 -7.87
N ILE A 152 -12.62 -6.29 -6.97
CA ILE A 152 -11.27 -5.78 -7.19
C ILE A 152 -10.20 -6.89 -7.19
N GLY A 153 -10.53 -8.03 -6.61
CA GLY A 153 -9.68 -9.21 -6.55
C GLY A 153 -8.81 -9.30 -5.29
N ASP A 154 -8.77 -8.28 -4.46
CA ASP A 154 -8.07 -8.31 -3.18
C ASP A 154 -9.02 -8.77 -2.05
N THR A 155 -8.42 -9.40 -1.03
CA THR A 155 -9.14 -9.82 0.17
C THR A 155 -8.70 -8.97 1.35
N VAL A 156 -9.66 -8.61 2.18
CA VAL A 156 -9.47 -7.75 3.34
C VAL A 156 -10.07 -8.36 4.59
N LYS A 157 -9.54 -7.94 5.73
CA LYS A 157 -10.04 -8.33 7.05
C LYS A 157 -10.14 -7.10 7.92
N PHE A 158 -11.34 -6.82 8.46
CA PHE A 158 -11.54 -5.71 9.37
C PHE A 158 -10.94 -6.01 10.74
N THR A 159 -10.21 -5.03 11.27
CA THR A 159 -9.59 -5.07 12.59
C THR A 159 -10.33 -4.17 13.58
N ASN A 160 -11.05 -3.15 13.06
CA ASN A 160 -11.86 -2.23 13.84
C ASN A 160 -13.05 -1.72 12.99
N ASN A 161 -14.17 -1.37 13.63
CA ASN A 161 -15.35 -0.83 12.98
C ASN A 161 -15.70 0.61 13.39
N LYS A 162 -14.91 1.23 14.29
CA LYS A 162 -15.09 2.64 14.74
C LYS A 162 -13.73 3.28 15.06
N PRO A 163 -13.05 3.89 14.10
CA PRO A 163 -13.36 3.92 12.65
C PRO A 163 -13.13 2.57 11.98
N PHE A 164 -13.65 2.38 10.77
CA PHE A 164 -13.39 1.18 9.99
C PHE A 164 -11.92 1.09 9.60
N LYS A 165 -11.23 0.08 10.15
CA LYS A 165 -9.86 -0.24 9.82
C LYS A 165 -9.74 -1.67 9.34
N PHE A 166 -8.83 -1.91 8.41
CA PHE A 166 -8.65 -3.22 7.79
C PHE A 166 -7.19 -3.48 7.42
N VAL A 167 -6.90 -4.73 7.16
CA VAL A 167 -5.64 -5.19 6.56
C VAL A 167 -5.94 -5.96 5.27
N ILE A 168 -5.04 -5.88 4.30
CA ILE A 168 -5.08 -6.73 3.11
C ILE A 168 -4.57 -8.10 3.51
N THR A 169 -5.31 -9.16 3.18
CA THR A 169 -4.97 -10.54 3.55
C THR A 169 -4.51 -11.39 2.36
N GLY A 170 -4.70 -10.90 1.14
CA GLY A 170 -4.30 -11.59 -0.08
C GLY A 170 -5.17 -11.26 -1.27
N ARG A 171 -5.35 -12.24 -2.16
CA ARG A 171 -6.18 -12.12 -3.36
C ARG A 171 -7.17 -13.27 -3.46
N THR A 172 -8.32 -13.02 -4.10
CA THR A 172 -9.36 -14.02 -4.35
C THR A 172 -8.89 -15.13 -5.29
N LYS A 173 -7.94 -14.82 -6.19
CA LYS A 173 -7.27 -15.78 -7.06
C LYS A 173 -5.76 -15.54 -6.99
N HIS A 174 -5.00 -16.62 -6.86
CA HIS A 174 -3.54 -16.56 -6.96
C HIS A 174 -3.16 -16.46 -8.44
N PHE A 175 -2.95 -15.24 -8.93
CA PHE A 175 -2.29 -15.05 -10.22
C PHE A 175 -0.78 -15.02 -9.96
N ILE A 176 -0.07 -15.96 -10.56
CA ILE A 176 1.37 -15.80 -10.74
C ILE A 176 1.54 -14.79 -11.87
N ASN A 177 1.90 -13.55 -11.52
CA ASN A 177 2.29 -12.58 -12.53
C ASN A 177 3.69 -12.97 -13.03
N ALA A 178 3.74 -13.63 -14.19
CA ALA A 178 5.00 -14.08 -14.80
C ALA A 178 5.87 -12.91 -15.31
N PHE A 179 5.33 -11.69 -15.33
CA PHE A 179 5.99 -10.48 -15.86
C PHE A 179 6.11 -9.35 -14.83
N GLY A 180 5.90 -9.60 -13.61
CA GLY A 180 6.01 -9.00 -12.34
C GLY A 180 6.23 -7.63 -11.98
#